data_e0d942d7788099a9a8707ecba9d20e34
#
_entry.id   e0d942d7788099a9a8707ecba9d20e34
#
_cell.length_a   1.000
_cell.length_b   1.000
_cell.length_c   1.000
_cell.angle_alpha   90.00
_cell.angle_beta   90.00
_cell.angle_gamma   90.00
#
_symmetry.space_group_name_H-M   'P 1'
#
loop_
_entity.id
_entity.type
_entity.pdbx_description
1 polymer ?
#
loop_
_entity_poly.entity_id
_entity_poly.type
_entity_poly.pdbx_seq_one_letter_code
_entity_poly.pdbx_strand_id
1 'polypeptide(L)'
;LYPETEYIVVCFGYDETPTTELFTFPFTTTEASGNPADLTVEFAIDYEQLSHNTVYVTATPSVGAHYFMSYISTSDLEYYIEEYGSQDAALIAFANEEIDYGADYFWCSRAEYLADMGANLGTYTMMFNQLNPATEYIIYAVAVDINSGDVVGEHVSVSEAFTTLDKVVSSAAVEFEFGNYYDGSALADLDPERFLNCKGYVVMPYTVVPNVDAMNWYTGFYDGDYTEWGCTDEDIYAELITYGYEWESDLVSLNRESGVAVLQYDAAYTFLGIAEDYEGNFGPGTMNVVTLSREGVSPAQEFIDSLNQQAQFAKPQTMASRKGKMPVVRK
;
A
#
# COMPACT_ATOMS: atom_id res chain seq x y z
N LEU A 1 -13.76 18.73 15.30
CA LEU A 1 -14.05 20.17 15.42
C LEU A 1 -13.24 20.72 16.60
N TYR A 2 -12.48 21.79 16.40
CA TYR A 2 -11.70 22.41 17.47
C TYR A 2 -12.61 23.13 18.46
N PRO A 3 -12.27 23.16 19.77
CA PRO A 3 -13.00 23.94 20.76
C PRO A 3 -12.97 25.45 20.43
N GLU A 4 -13.93 26.20 20.93
CA GLU A 4 -14.07 27.66 20.77
C GLU A 4 -13.90 28.17 19.32
N THR A 5 -14.19 27.32 18.34
CA THR A 5 -13.98 27.62 16.92
C THR A 5 -15.31 27.82 16.20
N GLU A 6 -15.39 28.89 15.41
CA GLU A 6 -16.54 29.10 14.52
C GLU A 6 -16.47 28.21 13.30
N TYR A 7 -17.55 27.49 13.05
CA TYR A 7 -17.75 26.64 11.87
C TYR A 7 -18.99 27.04 11.10
N ILE A 8 -18.98 26.77 9.81
CA ILE A 8 -20.16 26.91 8.95
C ILE A 8 -20.43 25.55 8.31
N VAL A 9 -21.58 24.97 8.64
CA VAL A 9 -22.11 23.83 7.88
C VAL A 9 -22.71 24.37 6.58
N VAL A 10 -22.29 23.82 5.46
CA VAL A 10 -22.75 24.19 4.13
C VAL A 10 -23.50 23.00 3.53
N CYS A 11 -24.75 23.23 3.14
CA CYS A 11 -25.58 22.20 2.50
C CYS A 11 -26.13 22.71 1.16
N PHE A 12 -26.08 21.88 0.13
CA PHE A 12 -26.73 22.12 -1.17
C PHE A 12 -27.05 20.77 -1.84
N GLY A 13 -28.07 20.77 -2.69
CA GLY A 13 -28.37 19.62 -3.54
C GLY A 13 -27.34 19.53 -4.68
N TYR A 14 -26.90 18.33 -5.02
CA TYR A 14 -25.89 18.09 -6.04
C TYR A 14 -26.36 16.99 -7.02
N ASP A 15 -26.29 17.30 -8.33
CA ASP A 15 -26.47 16.35 -9.42
C ASP A 15 -25.57 16.82 -10.58
N GLU A 16 -24.30 16.34 -10.59
CA GLU A 16 -23.20 16.80 -11.44
C GLU A 16 -22.86 18.30 -11.27
N THR A 17 -23.85 19.12 -10.88
CA THR A 17 -23.74 20.54 -10.54
C THR A 17 -24.64 20.86 -9.34
N PRO A 18 -24.40 21.96 -8.59
CA PRO A 18 -25.31 22.40 -7.54
C PRO A 18 -26.73 22.62 -8.08
N THR A 19 -27.74 21.95 -7.49
CA THR A 19 -29.13 21.98 -7.93
C THR A 19 -30.05 22.83 -7.05
N THR A 20 -29.55 23.26 -5.88
CA THR A 20 -30.28 24.12 -4.95
C THR A 20 -29.46 25.34 -4.55
N GLU A 21 -30.11 26.32 -3.92
CA GLU A 21 -29.41 27.41 -3.23
C GLU A 21 -28.55 26.84 -2.10
N LEU A 22 -27.48 27.59 -1.76
CA LEU A 22 -26.56 27.28 -0.68
C LEU A 22 -27.22 27.60 0.67
N PHE A 23 -27.35 26.60 1.53
CA PHE A 23 -27.79 26.77 2.91
C PHE A 23 -26.56 26.74 3.83
N THR A 24 -26.45 27.71 4.72
CA THR A 24 -25.34 27.81 5.67
C THR A 24 -25.85 27.87 7.10
N PHE A 25 -25.21 27.15 8.01
CA PHE A 25 -25.50 27.13 9.44
C PHE A 25 -24.21 27.43 10.21
N PRO A 26 -23.98 28.67 10.66
CA PRO A 26 -22.88 28.98 11.52
C PRO A 26 -23.14 28.46 12.94
N PHE A 27 -22.10 27.94 13.58
CA PHE A 27 -22.10 27.59 15.00
C PHE A 27 -20.70 27.73 15.55
N THR A 28 -20.60 27.90 16.87
CA THR A 28 -19.33 27.94 17.58
C THR A 28 -19.29 26.74 18.53
N THR A 29 -18.18 26.01 18.51
CA THR A 29 -17.96 24.92 19.46
C THR A 29 -17.71 25.49 20.86
N THR A 30 -18.07 24.73 21.90
CA THR A 30 -17.80 25.10 23.30
C THR A 30 -16.33 24.92 23.63
N GLU A 31 -15.90 25.51 24.77
CA GLU A 31 -14.58 25.23 25.34
C GLU A 31 -14.37 23.72 25.53
N ALA A 32 -13.12 23.26 25.35
CA ALA A 32 -12.74 21.94 25.76
C ALA A 32 -12.95 21.80 27.27
N SER A 33 -13.80 20.84 27.68
CA SER A 33 -14.14 20.66 29.08
C SER A 33 -13.32 19.54 29.69
N GLY A 34 -12.45 19.88 30.63
CA GLY A 34 -11.69 18.90 31.42
C GLY A 34 -10.19 19.17 31.42
N ASN A 35 -9.53 18.67 32.46
CA ASN A 35 -8.07 18.67 32.54
C ASN A 35 -7.52 17.53 31.67
N PRO A 36 -6.61 17.78 30.70
CA PRO A 36 -6.01 16.72 29.89
C PRO A 36 -5.36 15.59 30.71
N ALA A 37 -4.84 15.89 31.92
CA ALA A 37 -4.26 14.90 32.80
C ALA A 37 -5.30 13.88 33.38
N ASP A 38 -6.60 14.21 33.30
CA ASP A 38 -7.70 13.35 33.76
C ASP A 38 -8.32 12.54 32.59
N LEU A 39 -7.71 12.60 31.40
CA LEU A 39 -8.20 11.89 30.23
C LEU A 39 -8.19 10.37 30.46
N THR A 40 -9.33 9.76 30.21
CA THR A 40 -9.45 8.32 29.95
C THR A 40 -10.16 8.10 28.62
N VAL A 41 -9.77 7.07 27.90
CA VAL A 41 -10.36 6.73 26.59
C VAL A 41 -10.90 5.31 26.66
N GLU A 42 -12.18 5.15 26.31
CA GLU A 42 -12.78 3.83 26.09
C GLU A 42 -12.62 3.44 24.62
N PHE A 43 -12.27 2.18 24.39
CA PHE A 43 -12.06 1.63 23.04
C PHE A 43 -13.13 0.60 22.70
N ALA A 44 -13.69 0.72 21.49
CA ALA A 44 -14.54 -0.29 20.89
C ALA A 44 -13.86 -0.82 19.61
N ILE A 45 -13.44 -2.09 19.65
CA ILE A 45 -12.83 -2.79 18.53
C ILE A 45 -13.94 -3.37 17.66
N ASP A 46 -13.90 -3.10 16.37
CA ASP A 46 -14.84 -3.68 15.40
C ASP A 46 -14.33 -5.05 14.92
N TYR A 47 -14.77 -6.10 15.59
CA TYR A 47 -14.40 -7.48 15.25
C TYR A 47 -15.04 -7.98 13.96
N GLU A 48 -16.07 -7.32 13.43
CA GLU A 48 -16.68 -7.70 12.15
C GLU A 48 -15.80 -7.26 10.96
N GLN A 49 -15.02 -6.21 11.16
CA GLN A 49 -14.08 -5.70 10.17
C GLN A 49 -12.60 -6.00 10.51
N LEU A 50 -12.35 -6.85 11.51
CA LEU A 50 -11.00 -7.30 11.83
C LEU A 50 -10.49 -8.23 10.74
N SER A 51 -9.31 -7.94 10.22
CA SER A 51 -8.62 -8.76 9.21
C SER A 51 -7.27 -9.28 9.70
N HIS A 52 -6.48 -9.82 8.79
CA HIS A 52 -5.12 -10.26 9.10
C HIS A 52 -4.13 -9.08 9.26
N ASN A 53 -4.48 -7.90 8.79
CA ASN A 53 -3.58 -6.73 8.82
C ASN A 53 -4.30 -5.40 9.10
N THR A 54 -5.60 -5.43 9.43
CA THR A 54 -6.41 -4.22 9.61
C THR A 54 -7.38 -4.39 10.75
N VAL A 55 -7.57 -3.32 11.54
CA VAL A 55 -8.59 -3.21 12.58
C VAL A 55 -9.21 -1.82 12.59
N TYR A 56 -10.52 -1.73 12.81
CA TYR A 56 -11.22 -0.48 13.06
C TYR A 56 -11.50 -0.33 14.55
N VAL A 57 -11.16 0.84 15.09
CA VAL A 57 -11.28 1.12 16.52
C VAL A 57 -11.96 2.46 16.73
N THR A 58 -13.02 2.46 17.52
CA THR A 58 -13.66 3.70 17.98
C THR A 58 -13.17 4.06 19.36
N ALA A 59 -12.56 5.21 19.50
CA ALA A 59 -12.10 5.79 20.76
C ALA A 59 -13.11 6.83 21.26
N THR A 60 -13.48 6.75 22.54
CA THR A 60 -14.41 7.69 23.20
C THR A 60 -13.73 8.27 24.43
N PRO A 61 -13.25 9.54 24.39
CA PRO A 61 -12.61 10.17 25.52
C PRO A 61 -13.62 10.63 26.59
N SER A 62 -13.21 10.57 27.85
CA SER A 62 -14.01 11.01 29.00
C SER A 62 -14.11 12.51 29.16
N VAL A 63 -13.15 13.27 28.62
CA VAL A 63 -13.05 14.71 28.68
C VAL A 63 -12.70 15.30 27.31
N GLY A 64 -13.01 16.58 27.10
CA GLY A 64 -12.70 17.30 25.86
C GLY A 64 -11.23 17.71 25.76
N ALA A 65 -10.33 16.74 25.76
CA ALA A 65 -8.90 16.93 25.58
C ALA A 65 -8.41 16.27 24.29
N HIS A 66 -7.31 16.79 23.74
CA HIS A 66 -6.64 16.13 22.61
C HIS A 66 -5.90 14.89 23.09
N TYR A 67 -5.92 13.84 22.27
CA TYR A 67 -5.21 12.61 22.53
C TYR A 67 -4.56 12.06 21.25
N PHE A 68 -3.40 11.48 21.44
CA PHE A 68 -2.75 10.64 20.44
C PHE A 68 -3.17 9.18 20.67
N MET A 69 -3.49 8.47 19.60
CA MET A 69 -3.92 7.08 19.64
C MET A 69 -3.12 6.26 18.65
N SER A 70 -2.57 5.13 19.12
CA SER A 70 -1.84 4.19 18.29
C SER A 70 -1.99 2.77 18.80
N TYR A 71 -1.24 1.84 18.24
CA TYR A 71 -1.21 0.44 18.59
C TYR A 71 0.21 -0.05 18.84
N ILE A 72 0.33 -1.14 19.60
CA ILE A 72 1.60 -1.84 19.81
C ILE A 72 1.32 -3.34 19.92
N SER A 73 2.22 -4.20 19.43
CA SER A 73 2.14 -5.62 19.69
C SER A 73 2.41 -5.91 21.17
N THR A 74 1.79 -6.94 21.72
CA THR A 74 2.04 -7.30 23.13
C THR A 74 3.48 -7.72 23.37
N SER A 75 4.15 -8.31 22.36
CA SER A 75 5.57 -8.68 22.43
C SER A 75 6.50 -7.46 22.45
N ASP A 76 6.20 -6.43 21.66
CA ASP A 76 7.01 -5.19 21.68
C ASP A 76 6.75 -4.41 22.98
N LEU A 77 5.50 -4.40 23.46
CA LEU A 77 5.19 -3.79 24.74
C LEU A 77 5.97 -4.44 25.91
N GLU A 78 6.10 -5.76 25.92
CA GLU A 78 6.91 -6.46 26.94
C GLU A 78 8.36 -5.98 26.92
N TYR A 79 8.96 -5.81 25.73
CA TYR A 79 10.30 -5.27 25.58
C TYR A 79 10.42 -3.84 26.14
N TYR A 80 9.45 -2.95 25.83
CA TYR A 80 9.44 -1.59 26.37
C TYR A 80 9.22 -1.57 27.89
N ILE A 81 8.38 -2.45 28.44
CA ILE A 81 8.18 -2.55 29.90
C ILE A 81 9.48 -2.96 30.61
N GLU A 82 10.28 -3.85 30.04
CA GLU A 82 11.60 -4.21 30.59
C GLU A 82 12.54 -3.00 30.66
N GLU A 83 12.47 -2.09 29.68
CA GLU A 83 13.32 -0.90 29.64
C GLU A 83 12.81 0.21 30.56
N TYR A 84 11.50 0.50 30.56
CA TYR A 84 10.90 1.66 31.22
C TYR A 84 10.24 1.35 32.57
N GLY A 85 10.13 0.08 32.93
CA GLY A 85 9.76 -0.40 34.27
C GLY A 85 8.26 -0.49 34.56
N SER A 86 7.38 0.13 33.75
CA SER A 86 5.93 0.00 33.84
C SER A 86 5.24 0.14 32.49
N GLN A 87 4.03 -0.38 32.37
CA GLN A 87 3.25 -0.27 31.13
C GLN A 87 2.98 1.19 30.72
N ASP A 88 2.56 2.04 31.65
CA ASP A 88 2.28 3.45 31.34
C ASP A 88 3.55 4.18 30.88
N ALA A 89 4.68 3.98 31.57
CA ALA A 89 5.94 4.59 31.18
C ALA A 89 6.44 4.08 29.82
N ALA A 90 6.29 2.80 29.55
CA ALA A 90 6.61 2.17 28.27
C ALA A 90 5.78 2.76 27.12
N LEU A 91 4.46 2.85 27.29
CA LEU A 91 3.56 3.39 26.27
C LEU A 91 3.74 4.90 26.06
N ILE A 92 4.07 5.67 27.10
CA ILE A 92 4.41 7.08 26.97
C ILE A 92 5.72 7.25 26.19
N ALA A 93 6.74 6.42 26.44
CA ALA A 93 7.98 6.45 25.69
C ALA A 93 7.73 6.11 24.22
N PHE A 94 7.00 5.03 23.96
CA PHE A 94 6.65 4.62 22.60
C PHE A 94 5.82 5.69 21.86
N ALA A 95 4.82 6.29 22.53
CA ALA A 95 4.04 7.40 21.94
C ALA A 95 4.93 8.60 21.55
N ASN A 96 5.91 8.94 22.40
CA ASN A 96 6.85 10.00 22.06
C ASN A 96 7.70 9.67 20.84
N GLU A 97 8.18 8.42 20.70
CA GLU A 97 8.93 7.97 19.52
C GLU A 97 8.08 8.03 18.25
N GLU A 98 6.81 7.63 18.31
CA GLU A 98 5.90 7.70 17.16
C GLU A 98 5.56 9.14 16.78
N ILE A 99 5.37 10.03 17.76
CA ILE A 99 5.14 11.46 17.50
C ILE A 99 6.39 12.10 16.88
N ASP A 100 7.59 11.78 17.38
CA ASP A 100 8.85 12.25 16.80
C ASP A 100 9.02 11.74 15.37
N TYR A 101 8.75 10.46 15.14
CA TYR A 101 8.81 9.86 13.80
C TYR A 101 7.82 10.55 12.84
N GLY A 102 6.58 10.80 13.28
CA GLY A 102 5.59 11.49 12.47
C GLY A 102 6.01 12.91 12.12
N ALA A 103 6.51 13.67 13.10
CA ALA A 103 7.01 15.02 12.89
C ALA A 103 8.20 15.08 11.91
N ASP A 104 9.15 14.16 12.05
CA ASP A 104 10.31 14.02 11.14
C ASP A 104 9.88 13.60 9.73
N TYR A 105 8.93 12.69 9.61
CA TYR A 105 8.43 12.22 8.33
C TYR A 105 7.76 13.32 7.51
N PHE A 106 6.98 14.18 8.18
CA PHE A 106 6.28 15.29 7.53
C PHE A 106 7.09 16.61 7.53
N TRP A 107 8.33 16.60 8.03
CA TRP A 107 9.22 17.76 8.07
C TRP A 107 8.62 18.94 8.83
N CYS A 108 7.94 18.67 9.94
CA CYS A 108 7.29 19.68 10.79
C CYS A 108 7.68 19.51 12.27
N SER A 109 7.27 20.43 13.13
CA SER A 109 7.41 20.26 14.57
C SER A 109 6.40 19.28 15.13
N ARG A 110 6.65 18.70 16.32
CA ARG A 110 5.69 17.84 17.03
C ARG A 110 4.32 18.53 17.22
N ALA A 111 4.33 19.83 17.58
CA ALA A 111 3.11 20.61 17.75
C ALA A 111 2.30 20.71 16.45
N GLU A 112 2.96 21.00 15.32
CA GLU A 112 2.31 21.05 14.01
C GLU A 112 1.81 19.64 13.60
N TYR A 113 2.60 18.60 13.80
CA TYR A 113 2.17 17.22 13.51
C TYR A 113 0.92 16.83 14.30
N LEU A 114 0.92 17.08 15.63
CA LEU A 114 -0.23 16.76 16.47
C LEU A 114 -1.46 17.60 16.13
N ALA A 115 -1.28 18.90 15.86
CA ALA A 115 -2.39 19.78 15.53
C ALA A 115 -3.07 19.42 14.19
N ASP A 116 -2.30 19.02 13.20
CA ASP A 116 -2.80 18.83 11.84
C ASP A 116 -3.20 17.37 11.53
N MET A 117 -2.53 16.37 12.15
CA MET A 117 -2.66 14.97 11.75
C MET A 117 -2.64 13.95 12.89
N GLY A 118 -1.81 14.16 13.92
CA GLY A 118 -1.50 13.14 14.91
C GLY A 118 -2.49 13.05 16.07
N ALA A 119 -3.16 14.17 16.44
CA ALA A 119 -4.05 14.19 17.60
C ALA A 119 -5.52 14.14 17.21
N ASN A 120 -6.30 13.48 18.05
CA ASN A 120 -7.75 13.38 17.93
C ASN A 120 -8.44 14.20 19.02
N LEU A 121 -9.68 14.61 18.78
CA LEU A 121 -10.54 15.30 19.74
C LEU A 121 -11.95 14.76 19.67
N GLY A 122 -12.55 14.40 20.83
CA GLY A 122 -13.86 13.77 20.86
C GLY A 122 -13.85 12.32 20.36
N THR A 123 -15.02 11.74 20.18
CA THR A 123 -15.15 10.36 19.70
C THR A 123 -14.66 10.27 18.24
N TYR A 124 -13.74 9.33 18.00
CA TYR A 124 -13.13 9.14 16.68
C TYR A 124 -12.98 7.66 16.36
N THR A 125 -13.29 7.28 15.12
CA THR A 125 -13.04 5.93 14.61
C THR A 125 -11.83 5.97 13.68
N MET A 126 -10.81 5.17 13.98
CA MET A 126 -9.59 5.04 13.20
C MET A 126 -9.46 3.62 12.64
N MET A 127 -8.97 3.53 11.43
CA MET A 127 -8.50 2.29 10.83
C MET A 127 -6.98 2.19 11.03
N PHE A 128 -6.55 1.16 11.73
CA PHE A 128 -5.14 0.78 11.75
C PHE A 128 -4.92 -0.31 10.71
N ASN A 129 -3.92 -0.13 9.89
CA ASN A 129 -3.50 -1.07 8.85
C ASN A 129 -2.01 -1.43 9.02
N GLN A 130 -1.51 -2.34 8.19
CA GLN A 130 -0.14 -2.84 8.25
C GLN A 130 0.18 -3.58 9.55
N LEU A 131 -0.84 -4.15 10.21
CA LEU A 131 -0.65 -5.07 11.31
C LEU A 131 -0.09 -6.40 10.79
N ASN A 132 0.68 -7.09 11.63
CA ASN A 132 1.14 -8.44 11.31
C ASN A 132 0.01 -9.45 11.52
N PRO A 133 -0.11 -10.48 10.66
CA PRO A 133 -1.08 -11.55 10.83
C PRO A 133 -0.84 -12.36 12.10
N ALA A 134 -1.90 -12.94 12.65
CA ALA A 134 -1.88 -13.80 13.86
C ALA A 134 -1.08 -13.22 15.03
N THR A 135 -1.10 -11.89 15.16
CA THR A 135 -0.31 -11.14 16.16
C THR A 135 -1.26 -10.46 17.14
N GLU A 136 -0.93 -10.53 18.40
CA GLU A 136 -1.70 -9.90 19.47
C GLU A 136 -1.27 -8.44 19.65
N TYR A 137 -2.24 -7.55 19.68
CA TYR A 137 -2.08 -6.10 19.80
C TYR A 137 -2.94 -5.52 20.90
N ILE A 138 -2.55 -4.36 21.40
CA ILE A 138 -3.40 -3.44 22.15
C ILE A 138 -3.45 -2.09 21.42
N ILE A 139 -4.55 -1.38 21.62
CA ILE A 139 -4.67 0.03 21.27
C ILE A 139 -4.40 0.84 22.54
N TYR A 140 -3.70 1.94 22.41
CA TYR A 140 -3.47 2.84 23.53
C TYR A 140 -3.73 4.30 23.13
N ALA A 141 -4.02 5.14 24.13
CA ALA A 141 -4.15 6.58 23.95
C ALA A 141 -3.52 7.33 25.13
N VAL A 142 -2.82 8.41 24.78
CA VAL A 142 -2.22 9.35 25.70
C VAL A 142 -2.77 10.76 25.47
N ALA A 143 -2.96 11.55 26.53
CA ALA A 143 -3.29 12.96 26.39
C ALA A 143 -2.10 13.73 25.79
N VAL A 144 -2.40 14.69 24.90
CA VAL A 144 -1.36 15.53 24.28
C VAL A 144 -1.75 17.01 24.30
N ASP A 145 -0.74 17.86 24.39
CA ASP A 145 -0.89 19.32 24.18
C ASP A 145 -0.44 19.64 22.74
N ILE A 146 -1.38 19.97 21.88
CA ILE A 146 -1.13 20.31 20.49
C ILE A 146 -0.34 21.64 20.31
N ASN A 147 -0.22 22.45 21.33
CA ASN A 147 0.54 23.71 21.26
C ASN A 147 2.03 23.49 21.57
N SER A 148 2.35 22.62 22.52
CA SER A 148 3.75 22.29 22.86
C SER A 148 4.27 21.07 22.10
N GLY A 149 3.40 20.17 21.69
CA GLY A 149 3.76 18.88 21.10
C GLY A 149 4.08 17.79 22.14
N ASP A 150 3.76 18.03 23.42
CA ASP A 150 4.10 17.13 24.51
C ASP A 150 2.98 16.15 24.85
N VAL A 151 3.36 14.95 25.30
CA VAL A 151 2.45 14.03 26.01
C VAL A 151 2.18 14.61 27.40
N VAL A 152 0.92 14.63 27.81
CA VAL A 152 0.45 15.22 29.09
C VAL A 152 0.00 14.13 30.07
N GLY A 153 0.50 14.23 31.29
CA GLY A 153 0.13 13.29 32.35
C GLY A 153 0.97 12.02 32.37
N GLU A 154 0.62 11.14 33.31
CA GLU A 154 1.35 9.86 33.54
C GLU A 154 0.45 8.64 33.30
N HIS A 155 -0.79 8.85 32.87
CA HIS A 155 -1.76 7.79 32.66
C HIS A 155 -1.96 7.52 31.16
N VAL A 156 -2.04 6.23 30.81
CA VAL A 156 -2.32 5.74 29.47
C VAL A 156 -3.59 4.93 29.48
N SER A 157 -4.51 5.23 28.58
CA SER A 157 -5.68 4.38 28.35
C SER A 157 -5.33 3.27 27.40
N VAL A 158 -5.72 2.04 27.74
CA VAL A 158 -5.37 0.82 26.99
C VAL A 158 -6.63 0.00 26.71
N SER A 159 -6.75 -0.54 25.49
CA SER A 159 -7.84 -1.46 25.13
C SER A 159 -7.65 -2.85 25.75
N GLU A 160 -8.68 -3.69 25.65
CA GLU A 160 -8.45 -5.12 25.70
C GLU A 160 -7.53 -5.55 24.53
N ALA A 161 -6.72 -6.60 24.76
CA ALA A 161 -5.89 -7.17 23.70
C ALA A 161 -6.78 -7.86 22.65
N PHE A 162 -6.39 -7.77 21.40
CA PHE A 162 -7.02 -8.48 20.29
C PHE A 162 -5.94 -9.11 19.41
N THR A 163 -6.30 -10.19 18.71
CA THR A 163 -5.39 -10.88 17.81
C THR A 163 -5.89 -10.71 16.36
N THR A 164 -5.03 -10.25 15.48
CA THR A 164 -5.33 -10.21 14.04
C THR A 164 -5.58 -11.64 13.51
N LEU A 165 -6.35 -11.74 12.44
CA LEU A 165 -6.62 -13.05 11.82
C LEU A 165 -5.35 -13.63 11.20
N ASP A 166 -5.36 -14.94 10.99
CA ASP A 166 -4.34 -15.57 10.15
C ASP A 166 -4.41 -15.02 8.72
N LYS A 167 -3.24 -14.87 8.07
CA LYS A 167 -3.20 -14.54 6.64
C LYS A 167 -3.69 -15.74 5.85
N VAL A 168 -4.81 -15.58 5.18
CA VAL A 168 -5.29 -16.58 4.22
C VAL A 168 -4.48 -16.41 2.94
N VAL A 169 -3.68 -17.41 2.60
CA VAL A 169 -2.97 -17.46 1.32
C VAL A 169 -3.85 -18.23 0.35
N SER A 170 -4.30 -17.55 -0.69
CA SER A 170 -5.09 -18.15 -1.78
C SER A 170 -4.25 -19.08 -2.64
N SER A 171 -4.89 -19.99 -3.36
CA SER A 171 -4.29 -20.75 -4.47
C SER A 171 -4.24 -19.96 -5.78
N ALA A 172 -4.81 -18.77 -5.83
CA ALA A 172 -4.71 -17.88 -6.99
C ALA A 172 -3.25 -17.58 -7.33
N ALA A 173 -2.88 -17.78 -8.57
CA ALA A 173 -1.49 -17.60 -9.01
C ALA A 173 -1.44 -17.08 -10.45
N VAL A 174 -0.37 -16.37 -10.76
CA VAL A 174 -0.04 -15.92 -12.10
C VAL A 174 1.40 -16.28 -12.43
N GLU A 175 1.64 -16.76 -13.63
CA GLU A 175 2.95 -17.15 -14.12
C GLU A 175 3.31 -16.36 -15.40
N PHE A 176 4.60 -16.35 -15.74
CA PHE A 176 5.10 -15.77 -16.99
C PHE A 176 5.65 -16.89 -17.88
N GLU A 177 5.16 -16.94 -19.09
CA GLU A 177 5.76 -17.71 -20.17
C GLU A 177 6.58 -16.77 -21.06
N PHE A 178 7.89 -16.96 -21.11
CA PHE A 178 8.78 -16.15 -21.93
C PHE A 178 9.01 -16.83 -23.29
N GLY A 179 8.86 -16.05 -24.36
CA GLY A 179 9.20 -16.51 -25.72
C GLY A 179 10.69 -16.37 -26.02
N ASN A 180 11.06 -16.70 -27.27
CA ASN A 180 12.37 -16.37 -27.80
C ASN A 180 12.55 -14.84 -27.80
N TYR A 181 13.79 -14.37 -27.70
CA TYR A 181 14.08 -12.94 -27.77
C TYR A 181 14.89 -12.58 -29.02
N TYR A 182 14.76 -11.32 -29.44
CA TYR A 182 15.19 -10.84 -30.76
C TYR A 182 15.98 -9.54 -30.67
N ASP A 183 16.90 -9.29 -31.60
CA ASP A 183 17.59 -8.01 -31.72
C ASP A 183 16.65 -6.93 -32.26
N GLY A 184 16.44 -5.88 -31.49
CA GLY A 184 15.53 -4.79 -31.87
C GLY A 184 16.00 -4.01 -33.07
N SER A 185 17.32 -3.97 -33.36
CA SER A 185 17.84 -3.33 -34.60
C SER A 185 17.49 -4.16 -35.80
N ALA A 186 17.65 -5.49 -35.74
CA ALA A 186 17.28 -6.37 -36.84
C ALA A 186 15.75 -6.37 -37.10
N LEU A 187 14.94 -6.28 -36.04
CA LEU A 187 13.49 -6.10 -36.17
C LEU A 187 13.13 -4.76 -36.79
N ALA A 188 13.80 -3.67 -36.41
CA ALA A 188 13.57 -2.34 -36.96
C ALA A 188 13.98 -2.24 -38.43
N ASP A 189 14.96 -3.02 -38.90
CA ASP A 189 15.35 -3.08 -40.29
C ASP A 189 14.35 -3.87 -41.15
N LEU A 190 13.63 -4.83 -40.55
CA LEU A 190 12.57 -5.59 -41.23
C LEU A 190 11.21 -4.90 -41.19
N ASP A 191 10.90 -4.24 -40.07
CA ASP A 191 9.64 -3.53 -39.84
C ASP A 191 9.86 -2.26 -39.02
N PRO A 192 10.29 -1.18 -39.68
CA PRO A 192 10.55 0.08 -38.98
C PRO A 192 9.30 0.75 -38.42
N GLU A 193 8.11 0.44 -38.92
CA GLU A 193 6.89 1.05 -38.41
C GLU A 193 6.60 0.59 -36.98
N ARG A 194 6.86 -0.67 -36.67
CA ARG A 194 6.61 -1.25 -35.33
C ARG A 194 7.82 -1.15 -34.40
N PHE A 195 9.06 -1.25 -34.91
CA PHE A 195 10.25 -1.50 -34.11
C PHE A 195 11.33 -0.41 -34.14
N LEU A 196 11.09 0.75 -34.78
CA LEU A 196 12.12 1.81 -34.91
C LEU A 196 12.70 2.21 -33.53
N ASN A 197 11.86 2.26 -32.49
CA ASN A 197 12.25 2.63 -31.13
C ASN A 197 12.93 1.48 -30.34
N CYS A 198 13.01 0.28 -30.92
CA CYS A 198 13.67 -0.86 -30.30
C CYS A 198 15.14 -1.02 -30.70
N LYS A 199 15.68 -0.11 -31.55
CA LYS A 199 17.09 -0.18 -31.99
C LYS A 199 18.05 -0.15 -30.83
N GLY A 200 18.94 -1.16 -30.76
CA GLY A 200 19.94 -1.31 -29.71
C GLY A 200 19.44 -2.06 -28.47
N TYR A 201 18.18 -2.43 -28.42
CA TYR A 201 17.54 -3.16 -27.33
C TYR A 201 17.22 -4.60 -27.74
N VAL A 202 16.90 -5.41 -26.73
CA VAL A 202 16.31 -6.74 -26.90
C VAL A 202 14.80 -6.62 -26.89
N VAL A 203 14.14 -7.37 -27.75
CA VAL A 203 12.68 -7.50 -27.81
C VAL A 203 12.31 -8.92 -27.41
N MET A 204 11.62 -9.08 -26.29
CA MET A 204 11.20 -10.38 -25.74
C MET A 204 9.68 -10.42 -25.57
N PRO A 205 8.96 -11.24 -26.36
CA PRO A 205 7.55 -11.50 -26.08
C PRO A 205 7.39 -12.36 -24.84
N TYR A 206 6.33 -12.08 -24.09
CA TYR A 206 5.95 -12.87 -22.92
C TYR A 206 4.43 -13.00 -22.85
N THR A 207 3.97 -14.00 -22.09
CA THR A 207 2.55 -14.19 -21.80
C THR A 207 2.37 -14.32 -20.30
N VAL A 208 1.39 -13.60 -19.78
CA VAL A 208 0.92 -13.71 -18.39
C VAL A 208 -0.16 -14.79 -18.36
N VAL A 209 -0.02 -15.75 -17.46
CA VAL A 209 -0.88 -16.93 -17.38
C VAL A 209 -1.44 -17.06 -15.96
N PRO A 210 -2.62 -16.50 -15.68
CA PRO A 210 -3.30 -16.75 -14.41
C PRO A 210 -3.85 -18.17 -14.37
N ASN A 211 -3.93 -18.75 -13.17
CA ASN A 211 -4.60 -20.03 -12.96
C ASN A 211 -6.14 -19.84 -12.83
N VAL A 212 -6.86 -20.94 -12.61
CA VAL A 212 -8.34 -20.93 -12.56
C VAL A 212 -8.90 -20.24 -11.32
N ASP A 213 -8.09 -20.07 -10.27
CA ASP A 213 -8.50 -19.47 -9.01
C ASP A 213 -8.27 -17.95 -9.01
N ALA A 214 -7.50 -17.41 -9.97
CA ALA A 214 -7.23 -16.00 -10.11
C ALA A 214 -8.46 -15.26 -10.65
N MET A 215 -8.93 -14.28 -9.89
CA MET A 215 -9.98 -13.32 -10.30
C MET A 215 -9.37 -12.04 -10.85
N ASN A 216 -8.44 -11.45 -10.11
CA ASN A 216 -7.63 -10.33 -10.50
C ASN A 216 -6.16 -10.70 -10.41
N TRP A 217 -5.31 -10.06 -11.20
CA TRP A 217 -3.87 -10.21 -11.05
C TRP A 217 -3.14 -8.93 -11.44
N TYR A 218 -2.02 -8.72 -10.78
CA TYR A 218 -1.18 -7.56 -10.91
C TYR A 218 0.17 -8.00 -11.45
N THR A 219 0.67 -7.33 -12.46
CA THR A 219 1.96 -7.66 -13.07
C THR A 219 2.80 -6.42 -13.33
N GLY A 220 4.10 -6.62 -13.39
CA GLY A 220 5.04 -5.57 -13.75
C GLY A 220 6.41 -6.15 -14.07
N PHE A 221 7.25 -5.38 -14.78
CA PHE A 221 8.67 -5.69 -14.88
C PHE A 221 9.50 -4.43 -14.63
N TYR A 222 10.62 -4.62 -13.98
CA TYR A 222 11.44 -3.56 -13.39
C TYR A 222 12.91 -3.80 -13.67
N ASP A 223 13.69 -2.71 -13.75
CA ASP A 223 15.14 -2.76 -13.93
C ASP A 223 15.80 -3.34 -12.66
N GLY A 224 16.69 -4.30 -12.82
CA GLY A 224 17.51 -4.89 -11.76
C GLY A 224 17.07 -6.28 -11.33
N ASP A 225 17.86 -6.86 -10.43
CA ASP A 225 17.60 -8.15 -9.78
C ASP A 225 17.04 -7.89 -8.38
N TYR A 226 15.76 -8.08 -8.20
CA TYR A 226 15.07 -7.84 -6.92
C TYR A 226 15.39 -8.88 -5.86
N THR A 227 15.93 -10.04 -6.23
CA THR A 227 16.37 -11.05 -5.26
C THR A 227 17.60 -10.58 -4.46
N GLU A 228 18.35 -9.61 -4.99
CA GLU A 228 19.54 -9.06 -4.35
C GLU A 228 19.28 -7.81 -3.50
N TRP A 229 18.07 -7.25 -3.53
CA TRP A 229 17.77 -5.94 -2.92
C TRP A 229 17.48 -5.98 -1.43
N GLY A 230 17.32 -7.16 -0.84
CA GLY A 230 17.07 -7.32 0.60
C GLY A 230 15.70 -6.81 1.07
N CYS A 231 14.78 -6.55 0.15
CA CYS A 231 13.37 -6.32 0.46
C CYS A 231 12.68 -7.65 0.78
N THR A 232 11.64 -7.61 1.59
CA THR A 232 10.78 -8.77 1.76
C THR A 232 9.88 -8.97 0.54
N ASP A 233 9.45 -10.19 0.28
CA ASP A 233 8.47 -10.48 -0.76
C ASP A 233 7.20 -9.66 -0.55
N GLU A 234 6.79 -9.43 0.70
CA GLU A 234 5.61 -8.66 1.06
C GLU A 234 5.70 -7.20 0.64
N ASP A 235 6.85 -6.55 0.87
CA ASP A 235 7.08 -5.16 0.43
C ASP A 235 7.03 -5.03 -1.08
N ILE A 236 7.65 -5.98 -1.78
CA ILE A 236 7.72 -6.00 -3.24
C ILE A 236 6.32 -6.16 -3.85
N TYR A 237 5.52 -7.09 -3.33
CA TYR A 237 4.17 -7.33 -3.87
C TYR A 237 3.16 -6.27 -3.43
N ALA A 238 3.31 -5.63 -2.27
CA ALA A 238 2.52 -4.47 -1.89
C ALA A 238 2.73 -3.29 -2.85
N GLU A 239 3.98 -3.04 -3.25
CA GLU A 239 4.31 -2.04 -4.27
C GLU A 239 3.72 -2.41 -5.64
N LEU A 240 3.79 -3.68 -6.02
CA LEU A 240 3.22 -4.18 -7.27
C LEU A 240 1.69 -4.00 -7.32
N ILE A 241 0.97 -4.32 -6.25
CA ILE A 241 -0.48 -4.14 -6.16
C ILE A 241 -0.85 -2.67 -6.27
N THR A 242 -0.06 -1.78 -5.68
CA THR A 242 -0.32 -0.34 -5.67
C THR A 242 -0.05 0.32 -7.04
N TYR A 243 1.02 -0.09 -7.73
CA TYR A 243 1.54 0.61 -8.91
C TYR A 243 1.71 -0.28 -10.15
N GLY A 244 1.47 -1.58 -10.03
CA GLY A 244 1.52 -2.53 -11.14
C GLY A 244 0.35 -2.37 -12.11
N TYR A 245 0.35 -3.21 -13.15
CA TYR A 245 -0.80 -3.35 -14.04
C TYR A 245 -1.80 -4.32 -13.43
N GLU A 246 -3.02 -3.87 -13.21
CA GLU A 246 -4.14 -4.69 -12.79
C GLU A 246 -4.83 -5.31 -14.00
N TRP A 247 -5.14 -6.59 -13.89
CA TRP A 247 -5.88 -7.36 -14.88
C TRP A 247 -7.06 -8.06 -14.23
N GLU A 248 -8.22 -7.94 -14.82
CA GLU A 248 -9.42 -8.64 -14.38
C GLU A 248 -9.62 -9.92 -15.21
N SER A 249 -10.16 -10.94 -14.56
CA SER A 249 -10.59 -12.17 -15.27
C SER A 249 -11.70 -11.84 -16.26
N ASP A 250 -11.42 -12.00 -17.53
CA ASP A 250 -12.44 -11.97 -18.57
C ASP A 250 -12.98 -13.38 -18.81
N LEU A 251 -14.23 -13.60 -18.42
CA LEU A 251 -14.91 -14.90 -18.61
C LEU A 251 -15.02 -15.34 -20.08
N VAL A 252 -14.79 -14.45 -21.02
CA VAL A 252 -14.86 -14.70 -22.47
C VAL A 252 -13.49 -14.99 -23.07
N SER A 253 -12.41 -14.48 -22.48
CA SER A 253 -11.04 -14.74 -22.90
C SER A 253 -10.47 -16.00 -22.21
N LEU A 254 -9.36 -16.51 -22.72
CA LEU A 254 -8.65 -17.65 -22.12
C LEU A 254 -7.79 -17.25 -20.91
N ASN A 255 -8.04 -16.07 -20.31
CA ASN A 255 -7.27 -15.53 -19.21
C ASN A 255 -5.75 -15.51 -19.47
N ARG A 256 -5.34 -15.12 -20.66
CA ARG A 256 -3.93 -15.06 -21.06
C ARG A 256 -3.67 -13.73 -21.75
N GLU A 257 -2.77 -12.95 -21.15
CA GLU A 257 -2.34 -11.67 -21.69
C GLU A 257 -0.94 -11.79 -22.27
N SER A 258 -0.74 -11.25 -23.46
CA SER A 258 0.56 -11.27 -24.12
C SER A 258 1.13 -9.86 -24.26
N GLY A 259 2.38 -9.70 -23.89
CA GLY A 259 3.13 -8.46 -23.96
C GLY A 259 4.45 -8.63 -24.70
N VAL A 260 5.12 -7.51 -24.92
CA VAL A 260 6.48 -7.45 -25.46
C VAL A 260 7.32 -6.56 -24.56
N ALA A 261 8.34 -7.11 -23.94
CA ALA A 261 9.33 -6.37 -23.16
C ALA A 261 10.45 -5.88 -24.07
N VAL A 262 10.83 -4.60 -23.91
CA VAL A 262 11.98 -4.00 -24.60
C VAL A 262 13.05 -3.74 -23.55
N LEU A 263 14.12 -4.53 -23.58
CA LEU A 263 15.11 -4.66 -22.52
C LEU A 263 16.51 -4.30 -23.05
N GLN A 264 17.43 -3.98 -22.14
CA GLN A 264 18.85 -3.80 -22.47
C GLN A 264 19.55 -5.16 -22.48
N TYR A 265 20.53 -5.32 -23.36
CA TYR A 265 21.43 -6.49 -23.30
C TYR A 265 22.26 -6.48 -22.01
N ASP A 266 22.49 -7.67 -21.46
CA ASP A 266 23.35 -7.92 -20.31
C ASP A 266 22.93 -7.15 -19.02
N ALA A 267 21.69 -6.64 -19.00
CA ALA A 267 21.07 -6.06 -17.82
C ALA A 267 20.03 -7.01 -17.21
N ALA A 268 19.95 -7.07 -15.90
CA ALA A 268 18.93 -7.85 -15.20
C ALA A 268 17.61 -7.10 -15.16
N TYR A 269 16.52 -7.85 -15.30
CA TYR A 269 15.14 -7.36 -15.16
C TYR A 269 14.34 -8.37 -14.35
N THR A 270 13.53 -7.87 -13.43
CA THR A 270 12.65 -8.70 -12.62
C THR A 270 11.21 -8.55 -13.09
N PHE A 271 10.58 -9.65 -13.46
CA PHE A 271 9.16 -9.77 -13.74
C PHE A 271 8.44 -10.23 -12.49
N LEU A 272 7.46 -9.45 -12.06
CA LEU A 272 6.67 -9.69 -10.86
C LEU A 272 5.21 -9.94 -11.22
N GLY A 273 4.60 -10.88 -10.53
CA GLY A 273 3.17 -11.18 -10.65
C GLY A 273 2.58 -11.64 -9.32
N ILE A 274 1.35 -11.22 -9.04
CA ILE A 274 0.55 -11.71 -7.91
C ILE A 274 -0.91 -11.74 -8.33
N ALA A 275 -1.65 -12.74 -7.85
CA ALA A 275 -3.07 -12.89 -8.16
C ALA A 275 -3.92 -12.91 -6.90
N GLU A 276 -5.15 -12.43 -7.04
CA GLU A 276 -6.19 -12.35 -6.04
C GLU A 276 -7.36 -13.26 -6.44
N ASP A 277 -7.97 -13.94 -5.47
CA ASP A 277 -9.15 -14.79 -5.68
C ASP A 277 -10.47 -14.01 -5.57
N TYR A 278 -11.60 -14.69 -5.68
CA TYR A 278 -12.94 -14.10 -5.57
C TYR A 278 -13.29 -13.57 -4.17
N GLU A 279 -12.51 -13.93 -3.14
CA GLU A 279 -12.70 -13.49 -1.76
C GLU A 279 -11.77 -12.33 -1.39
N GLY A 280 -10.92 -11.89 -2.32
CA GLY A 280 -9.96 -10.82 -2.10
C GLY A 280 -8.66 -11.29 -1.43
N ASN A 281 -8.40 -12.61 -1.38
CA ASN A 281 -7.16 -13.13 -0.81
C ASN A 281 -6.09 -13.27 -1.89
N PHE A 282 -4.91 -12.77 -1.62
CA PHE A 282 -3.78 -12.92 -2.51
C PHE A 282 -3.12 -14.30 -2.35
N GLY A 283 -2.73 -14.86 -3.48
CA GLY A 283 -1.94 -16.08 -3.53
C GLY A 283 -0.42 -15.80 -3.47
N PRO A 284 0.40 -16.83 -3.74
CA PRO A 284 1.86 -16.63 -3.77
C PRO A 284 2.25 -15.72 -4.94
N GLY A 285 3.18 -14.81 -4.67
CA GLY A 285 3.77 -13.99 -5.70
C GLY A 285 4.73 -14.77 -6.60
N THR A 286 4.85 -14.33 -7.82
CA THR A 286 5.78 -14.89 -8.82
C THR A 286 6.86 -13.86 -9.15
N MET A 287 8.13 -14.27 -9.06
CA MET A 287 9.28 -13.45 -9.37
C MET A 287 10.20 -14.20 -10.35
N ASN A 288 10.48 -13.56 -11.49
CA ASN A 288 11.37 -14.12 -12.52
C ASN A 288 12.42 -13.09 -12.89
N VAL A 289 13.69 -13.40 -12.65
CA VAL A 289 14.82 -12.56 -13.06
C VAL A 289 15.31 -12.99 -14.43
N VAL A 290 15.39 -12.06 -15.36
CA VAL A 290 15.81 -12.30 -16.76
C VAL A 290 17.00 -11.42 -17.10
N THR A 291 18.07 -12.04 -17.60
CA THR A 291 19.22 -11.34 -18.18
C THR A 291 19.48 -11.90 -19.57
N LEU A 292 19.41 -11.07 -20.60
CA LEU A 292 19.47 -11.50 -22.00
C LEU A 292 20.76 -11.04 -22.67
N SER A 293 21.50 -11.98 -23.21
CA SER A 293 22.78 -11.72 -23.90
C SER A 293 22.60 -11.64 -25.42
N ARG A 294 23.60 -11.10 -26.11
CA ARG A 294 23.61 -11.07 -27.59
C ARG A 294 23.75 -12.47 -28.25
N GLU A 295 24.28 -13.45 -27.50
CA GLU A 295 24.56 -14.78 -28.04
C GLU A 295 23.30 -15.65 -28.19
N GLY A 296 22.24 -15.36 -27.43
CA GLY A 296 20.98 -16.14 -27.43
C GLY A 296 19.88 -15.57 -28.34
N VAL A 297 20.20 -14.58 -29.18
CA VAL A 297 19.22 -13.89 -30.03
C VAL A 297 18.71 -14.81 -31.16
N SER A 298 17.40 -14.90 -31.29
CA SER A 298 16.73 -15.64 -32.36
C SER A 298 16.62 -14.81 -33.66
N PRO A 299 16.44 -15.47 -34.82
CA PRO A 299 16.28 -14.75 -36.09
C PRO A 299 15.05 -13.83 -36.10
N ALA A 300 15.25 -12.53 -36.34
CA ALA A 300 14.20 -11.50 -36.31
C ALA A 300 13.01 -11.82 -37.23
N GLN A 301 13.25 -12.51 -38.35
CA GLN A 301 12.20 -12.88 -39.31
C GLN A 301 11.15 -13.80 -38.67
N GLU A 302 11.55 -14.69 -37.74
CA GLU A 302 10.62 -15.61 -37.05
C GLU A 302 9.57 -14.81 -36.25
N PHE A 303 9.98 -13.73 -35.59
CA PHE A 303 9.06 -12.89 -34.84
C PHE A 303 8.13 -12.10 -35.76
N ILE A 304 8.64 -11.51 -36.83
CA ILE A 304 7.82 -10.84 -37.83
C ILE A 304 6.78 -11.79 -38.43
N ASP A 305 7.18 -13.01 -38.78
CA ASP A 305 6.27 -14.03 -39.34
C ASP A 305 5.20 -14.42 -38.31
N SER A 306 5.55 -14.57 -37.04
CA SER A 306 4.59 -14.86 -35.96
C SER A 306 3.56 -13.74 -35.76
N LEU A 307 4.01 -12.50 -35.75
CA LEU A 307 3.14 -11.32 -35.65
C LEU A 307 2.20 -11.19 -36.85
N ASN A 308 2.69 -11.48 -38.06
CA ASN A 308 1.87 -11.43 -39.27
C ASN A 308 0.80 -12.55 -39.29
N GLN A 309 1.09 -13.69 -38.67
CA GLN A 309 0.08 -14.75 -38.46
C GLN A 309 -0.95 -14.34 -37.40
N GLN A 310 -0.52 -13.74 -36.29
CA GLN A 310 -1.41 -13.24 -35.23
C GLN A 310 -2.23 -12.01 -35.67
N ALA A 311 -1.67 -11.11 -36.51
CA ALA A 311 -2.38 -9.95 -37.05
C ALA A 311 -3.60 -10.31 -37.91
N GLN A 312 -3.74 -11.57 -38.29
CA GLN A 312 -4.98 -12.10 -38.85
C GLN A 312 -6.07 -12.31 -37.79
N PHE A 313 -5.72 -12.25 -36.50
CA PHE A 313 -6.62 -12.57 -35.38
C PHE A 313 -6.76 -11.53 -34.27
N ALA A 314 -5.83 -10.61 -34.05
CA ALA A 314 -5.97 -9.51 -33.04
C ALA A 314 -4.93 -8.40 -33.20
N LYS A 315 -5.21 -7.17 -32.69
CA LYS A 315 -4.25 -6.06 -32.61
C LYS A 315 -3.41 -6.20 -31.34
N PRO A 316 -2.07 -6.24 -31.42
CA PRO A 316 -1.22 -6.31 -30.21
C PRO A 316 -1.22 -4.99 -29.43
N GLN A 317 -1.29 -5.06 -28.11
CA GLN A 317 -0.98 -3.95 -27.23
C GLN A 317 0.50 -3.97 -26.88
N THR A 318 1.19 -2.86 -27.10
CA THR A 318 2.59 -2.67 -26.70
C THR A 318 2.63 -2.05 -25.30
N MET A 319 3.27 -2.72 -24.36
CA MET A 319 3.60 -2.14 -23.05
C MET A 319 5.01 -1.55 -23.07
N ALA A 320 5.15 -0.33 -22.57
CA ALA A 320 6.45 0.30 -22.34
C ALA A 320 6.87 0.03 -20.87
N SER A 321 8.15 -0.29 -20.67
CA SER A 321 8.71 -0.41 -19.31
C SER A 321 8.47 0.88 -18.52
N ARG A 322 7.94 0.78 -17.30
CA ARG A 322 7.97 1.90 -16.36
C ARG A 322 9.31 1.85 -15.63
N LYS A 323 10.02 2.97 -15.63
CA LYS A 323 11.09 3.17 -14.64
C LYS A 323 10.41 3.28 -13.28
N GLY A 324 10.29 2.16 -12.58
CA GLY A 324 9.84 2.14 -11.19
C GLY A 324 10.78 3.00 -10.35
N LYS A 325 10.23 3.85 -9.50
CA LYS A 325 11.03 4.36 -8.38
C LYS A 325 11.20 3.18 -7.44
N MET A 326 12.45 2.89 -7.06
CA MET A 326 12.75 1.85 -6.08
C MET A 326 11.92 2.02 -4.81
N PRO A 327 11.39 0.92 -4.22
CA PRO A 327 10.88 0.98 -2.87
C PRO A 327 11.98 1.55 -1.96
N VAL A 328 11.64 2.57 -1.19
CA VAL A 328 12.58 3.14 -0.22
C VAL A 328 12.67 2.14 0.93
N VAL A 329 13.67 1.28 0.90
CA VAL A 329 14.01 0.43 2.05
C VAL A 329 14.42 1.35 3.18
N ARG A 330 13.58 1.49 4.16
CA ARG A 330 13.90 2.16 5.42
C ARG A 330 14.60 1.15 6.32
N LYS A 331 15.85 1.47 6.67
CA LYS A 331 16.56 0.79 7.75
C LYS A 331 16.13 1.38 9.07
#